data_7afe77f1440ed6961e72c8c9c1893dbb
#
_entry.id   7afe77f1440ed6961e72c8c9c1893dbb
#
_cell.length_a   1.000
_cell.length_b   1.000
_cell.length_c   1.000
_cell.angle_alpha   90.00
_cell.angle_beta   90.00
_cell.angle_gamma   90.00
#
_symmetry.space_group_name_H-M   'P 1'
#
loop_
_entity.id
_entity.type
_entity.pdbx_description
1 polymer ?
#
loop_
_entity_poly.entity_id
_entity_poly.type
_entity_poly.pdbx_seq_one_letter_code
_entity_poly.pdbx_strand_id
1 'polypeptide(L)'
;LQSLHGLGYCHKDFHSGNILQISEINRTHISDFGLSGPSNKQKLDDKICGVLPYIAPEVLNGEPYTLSSDIYSFGVIMTELSTGIPPFHKRKHDATLALEICNGLRPKFGKGTPEIYKKLAYKCMNANSNQRPTASEL
;
A
#
# COMPACT_ATOMS: atom_id res chain seq x y z
N LEU A 1 4.56 -2.29 10.52
CA LEU A 1 4.47 -3.24 9.39
C LEU A 1 5.52 -4.35 9.53
N GLN A 2 6.77 -4.02 9.88
CA GLN A 2 7.86 -5.00 10.05
C GLN A 2 7.49 -6.14 11.02
N SER A 3 6.92 -5.82 12.19
CA SER A 3 6.52 -6.85 13.16
C SER A 3 5.42 -7.78 12.62
N LEU A 4 4.45 -7.24 11.88
CA LEU A 4 3.38 -8.02 11.25
C LEU A 4 3.94 -8.97 10.19
N HIS A 5 4.79 -8.43 9.32
CA HIS A 5 5.46 -9.20 8.27
C HIS A 5 6.42 -10.27 8.83
N GLY A 6 7.08 -9.98 9.96
CA GLY A 6 7.92 -10.94 10.67
C GLY A 6 7.17 -12.18 11.18
N LEU A 7 5.86 -12.06 11.39
CA LEU A 7 4.95 -13.16 11.71
C LEU A 7 4.37 -13.88 10.48
N GLY A 8 4.72 -13.43 9.26
CA GLY A 8 4.21 -13.97 8.01
C GLY A 8 2.78 -13.53 7.67
N TYR A 9 2.31 -12.44 8.27
CA TYR A 9 0.97 -11.89 8.05
C TYR A 9 1.01 -10.66 7.16
N CYS A 10 0.08 -10.56 6.19
CA CYS A 10 -0.22 -9.34 5.46
C CYS A 10 -1.40 -8.60 6.10
N HIS A 11 -1.38 -7.28 6.01
CA HIS A 11 -2.46 -6.41 6.50
C HIS A 11 -3.68 -6.46 5.58
N LYS A 12 -3.48 -6.43 4.26
CA LYS A 12 -4.48 -6.46 3.18
C LYS A 12 -5.35 -5.22 3.02
N ASP A 13 -5.38 -4.33 4.00
CA ASP A 13 -6.09 -3.05 3.96
C ASP A 13 -5.21 -1.93 4.54
N PHE A 14 -3.97 -1.85 4.05
CA PHE A 14 -3.00 -0.88 4.55
C PHE A 14 -3.15 0.46 3.83
N HIS A 15 -3.76 1.43 4.50
CA HIS A 15 -3.97 2.79 4.02
C HIS A 15 -3.83 3.80 5.17
N SER A 16 -3.79 5.10 4.85
CA SER A 16 -3.57 6.17 5.83
C SER A 16 -4.59 6.20 6.97
N GLY A 17 -5.84 5.84 6.69
CA GLY A 17 -6.90 5.76 7.70
C GLY A 17 -6.68 4.70 8.77
N ASN A 18 -5.84 3.69 8.51
CA ASN A 18 -5.48 2.63 9.44
C ASN A 18 -4.13 2.90 10.14
N ILE A 19 -3.61 4.12 10.03
CA ILE A 19 -2.42 4.59 10.72
C ILE A 19 -2.83 5.59 11.80
N LEU A 20 -2.70 5.18 13.05
CA LEU A 20 -3.05 6.00 14.21
C LEU A 20 -1.81 6.65 14.79
N GLN A 21 -1.85 7.96 14.98
CA GLN A 21 -0.81 8.69 15.69
C GLN A 21 -1.29 9.01 17.11
N ILE A 22 -0.54 8.54 18.11
CA ILE A 22 -0.79 8.87 19.51
C ILE A 22 0.09 10.06 19.87
N SER A 23 -0.53 11.25 19.90
CA SER A 23 0.18 12.54 20.08
C SER A 23 0.95 12.61 21.40
N GLU A 24 0.42 12.05 22.48
CA GLU A 24 1.01 12.11 23.81
C GLU A 24 2.38 11.42 23.92
N ILE A 25 2.61 10.38 23.11
CA ILE A 25 3.84 9.57 23.14
C ILE A 25 4.58 9.61 21.79
N ASN A 26 4.11 10.43 20.85
CA ASN A 26 4.65 10.56 19.48
C ASN A 26 4.91 9.19 18.82
N ARG A 27 3.98 8.25 18.98
CA ARG A 27 4.06 6.92 18.39
C ARG A 27 2.99 6.72 17.34
N THR A 28 3.37 6.03 16.28
CA THR A 28 2.48 5.64 15.18
C THR A 28 2.19 4.15 15.28
N HIS A 29 0.90 3.79 15.21
CA HIS A 29 0.42 2.41 15.26
C HIS A 29 -0.40 2.10 14.02
N ILE A 30 -0.25 0.87 13.52
CA ILE A 30 -1.14 0.31 12.51
C ILE A 30 -2.34 -0.29 13.24
N SER A 31 -3.53 -0.07 12.72
CA SER A 31 -4.81 -0.51 13.28
C SER A 31 -5.64 -1.25 12.22
N ASP A 32 -6.77 -1.79 12.64
CA ASP A 32 -7.74 -2.51 11.80
C ASP A 32 -7.15 -3.75 11.11
N PHE A 33 -6.88 -4.77 11.92
CA PHE A 33 -6.40 -6.07 11.45
C PHE A 33 -7.52 -7.01 10.99
N GLY A 34 -8.74 -6.51 10.78
CA GLY A 34 -9.91 -7.34 10.44
C GLY A 34 -9.77 -8.16 9.16
N LEU A 35 -8.97 -7.69 8.20
CA LEU A 35 -8.67 -8.40 6.95
C LEU A 35 -7.31 -9.10 6.96
N SER A 36 -6.50 -8.89 8.01
CA SER A 36 -5.17 -9.44 8.10
C SER A 36 -5.17 -10.97 8.13
N GLY A 37 -4.17 -11.57 7.53
CA GLY A 37 -4.05 -13.01 7.48
C GLY A 37 -2.70 -13.48 6.97
N PRO A 38 -2.39 -14.79 7.15
CA PRO A 38 -1.15 -15.37 6.69
C PRO A 38 -1.04 -15.27 5.17
N SER A 39 0.14 -14.90 4.68
CA SER A 39 0.43 -14.72 3.24
C SER A 39 0.37 -16.02 2.45
N ASN A 40 0.49 -17.18 3.12
CA ASN A 40 0.59 -18.51 2.49
C ASN A 40 -0.72 -19.32 2.50
N LYS A 41 -1.84 -18.77 2.99
CA LYS A 41 -3.12 -19.50 3.15
C LYS A 41 -4.29 -18.85 2.40
N GLN A 42 -4.04 -18.04 1.39
CA GLN A 42 -5.10 -17.41 0.62
C GLN A 42 -5.63 -18.36 -0.46
N LYS A 43 -6.96 -18.41 -0.58
CA LYS A 43 -7.63 -19.10 -1.69
C LYS A 43 -7.72 -18.12 -2.87
N LEU A 44 -7.64 -18.67 -4.10
CA LEU A 44 -7.82 -17.89 -5.33
C LEU A 44 -9.19 -17.18 -5.42
N ASP A 45 -10.18 -17.64 -4.65
CA ASP A 45 -11.53 -17.06 -4.62
C ASP A 45 -11.70 -15.96 -3.55
N ASP A 46 -10.65 -15.59 -2.82
CA ASP A 46 -10.73 -14.50 -1.85
C ASP A 46 -11.01 -13.18 -2.59
N LYS A 47 -12.12 -12.53 -2.24
CA LYS A 47 -12.50 -11.23 -2.84
C LYS A 47 -11.40 -10.21 -2.65
N ILE A 48 -11.19 -9.37 -3.67
CA ILE A 48 -10.34 -8.19 -3.55
C ILE A 48 -10.96 -7.29 -2.47
N CYS A 49 -10.21 -7.05 -1.42
CA CYS A 49 -10.61 -6.21 -0.28
C CYS A 49 -9.69 -4.99 -0.20
N GLY A 50 -10.12 -3.97 0.54
CA GLY A 50 -9.33 -2.78 0.79
C GLY A 50 -9.75 -1.57 -0.05
N VAL A 51 -9.06 -0.45 0.16
CA VAL A 51 -9.32 0.84 -0.50
C VAL A 51 -8.56 0.90 -1.82
N LEU A 52 -9.29 0.94 -2.95
CA LEU A 52 -8.78 0.76 -4.32
C LEU A 52 -7.47 1.47 -4.65
N PRO A 53 -7.24 2.77 -4.34
CA PRO A 53 -5.98 3.45 -4.64
C PRO A 53 -4.73 2.83 -4.01
N TYR A 54 -4.87 2.08 -2.92
CA TYR A 54 -3.77 1.48 -2.17
C TYR A 54 -3.55 0.00 -2.50
N ILE A 55 -4.45 -0.60 -3.30
CA ILE A 55 -4.35 -2.01 -3.68
C ILE A 55 -3.27 -2.19 -4.75
N ALA A 56 -2.39 -3.15 -4.53
CA ALA A 56 -1.31 -3.47 -5.45
C ALA A 56 -1.83 -4.01 -6.80
N PRO A 57 -1.16 -3.70 -7.94
CA PRO A 57 -1.63 -4.08 -9.27
C PRO A 57 -1.79 -5.59 -9.46
N GLU A 58 -0.92 -6.42 -8.87
CA GLU A 58 -1.05 -7.88 -8.91
C GLU A 58 -2.34 -8.35 -8.22
N VAL A 59 -2.72 -7.71 -7.12
CA VAL A 59 -3.96 -8.03 -6.40
C VAL A 59 -5.18 -7.59 -7.21
N LEU A 60 -5.12 -6.42 -7.86
CA LEU A 60 -6.18 -5.95 -8.78
C LEU A 60 -6.34 -6.90 -9.98
N ASN A 61 -5.29 -7.59 -10.38
CA ASN A 61 -5.30 -8.64 -11.42
C ASN A 61 -5.75 -10.01 -10.89
N GLY A 62 -6.15 -10.13 -9.62
CA GLY A 62 -6.67 -11.35 -9.02
C GLY A 62 -5.62 -12.25 -8.38
N GLU A 63 -4.37 -11.81 -8.27
CA GLU A 63 -3.34 -12.54 -7.53
C GLU A 63 -3.55 -12.41 -6.00
N PRO A 64 -3.11 -13.39 -5.21
CA PRO A 64 -3.21 -13.34 -3.76
C PRO A 64 -2.45 -12.16 -3.16
N TYR A 65 -2.91 -11.65 -2.01
CA TYR A 65 -2.16 -10.72 -1.19
C TYR A 65 -0.87 -11.35 -0.67
N THR A 66 0.20 -10.58 -0.73
CA THR A 66 1.51 -10.94 -0.20
C THR A 66 2.04 -9.83 0.70
N LEU A 67 3.15 -10.07 1.39
CA LEU A 67 3.83 -9.01 2.16
C LEU A 67 4.22 -7.84 1.25
N SER A 68 4.59 -8.13 0.00
CA SER A 68 4.94 -7.11 -1.00
C SER A 68 3.74 -6.24 -1.42
N SER A 69 2.50 -6.74 -1.30
CA SER A 69 1.30 -5.94 -1.59
C SER A 69 1.12 -4.84 -0.54
N ASP A 70 1.39 -5.11 0.74
CA ASP A 70 1.38 -4.09 1.80
C ASP A 70 2.48 -3.04 1.58
N ILE A 71 3.63 -3.45 1.04
CA ILE A 71 4.73 -2.52 0.69
C ILE A 71 4.30 -1.57 -0.44
N TYR A 72 3.54 -2.07 -1.42
CA TYR A 72 2.94 -1.20 -2.44
C TYR A 72 2.03 -0.14 -1.80
N SER A 73 1.14 -0.55 -0.91
CA SER A 73 0.25 0.33 -0.16
C SER A 73 1.03 1.39 0.64
N PHE A 74 2.15 0.99 1.28
CA PHE A 74 3.06 1.91 1.95
C PHE A 74 3.62 2.97 1.01
N GLY A 75 4.04 2.59 -0.20
CA GLY A 75 4.50 3.53 -1.23
C GLY A 75 3.42 4.56 -1.61
N VAL A 76 2.15 4.12 -1.72
CA VAL A 76 1.01 5.02 -1.97
C VAL A 76 0.79 5.98 -0.80
N ILE A 77 0.86 5.49 0.46
CA ILE A 77 0.78 6.33 1.67
C ILE A 77 1.89 7.39 1.66
N MET A 78 3.11 7.04 1.25
CA MET A 78 4.19 8.02 1.11
C MET A 78 3.83 9.15 0.13
N THR A 79 3.16 8.86 -0.98
CA THR A 79 2.70 9.92 -1.90
C THR A 79 1.64 10.80 -1.28
N GLU A 80 0.68 10.21 -0.56
CA GLU A 80 -0.35 10.95 0.18
C GLU A 80 0.26 11.87 1.23
N LEU A 81 1.19 11.38 2.05
CA LEU A 81 1.90 12.20 3.04
C LEU A 81 2.66 13.38 2.41
N SER A 82 3.19 13.20 1.21
CA SER A 82 3.91 14.27 0.50
C SER A 82 3.00 15.39 -0.02
N THR A 83 1.73 15.08 -0.26
CA THR A 83 0.74 16.02 -0.81
C THR A 83 -0.22 16.57 0.23
N GLY A 84 -0.45 15.83 1.32
CA GLY A 84 -1.54 16.05 2.27
C GLY A 84 -2.93 15.75 1.71
N ILE A 85 -3.02 15.06 0.56
CA ILE A 85 -4.26 14.83 -0.16
C ILE A 85 -4.36 13.34 -0.52
N PRO A 86 -5.54 12.69 -0.33
CA PRO A 86 -5.73 11.29 -0.69
C PRO A 86 -5.38 11.00 -2.17
N PRO A 87 -4.80 9.83 -2.46
CA PRO A 87 -4.41 9.47 -3.82
C PRO A 87 -5.64 9.41 -4.73
N PHE A 88 -5.50 9.98 -5.93
CA PHE A 88 -6.57 10.04 -6.95
C PHE A 88 -7.89 10.69 -6.48
N HIS A 89 -7.86 11.61 -5.50
CA HIS A 89 -9.04 12.27 -4.89
C HIS A 89 -10.00 12.94 -5.89
N LYS A 90 -9.52 13.32 -7.09
CA LYS A 90 -10.34 13.93 -8.15
C LYS A 90 -10.94 12.91 -9.13
N ARG A 91 -10.78 11.63 -8.87
CA ARG A 91 -11.21 10.55 -9.78
C ARG A 91 -12.17 9.62 -9.08
N LYS A 92 -13.06 9.00 -9.84
CA LYS A 92 -13.85 7.87 -9.35
C LYS A 92 -12.93 6.68 -9.10
N HIS A 93 -13.15 6.00 -7.98
CA HIS A 93 -12.45 4.78 -7.62
C HIS A 93 -13.23 3.58 -8.18
N ASP A 94 -13.12 3.36 -9.47
CA ASP A 94 -13.85 2.35 -10.24
C ASP A 94 -12.90 1.42 -11.02
N ALA A 95 -13.48 0.54 -11.82
CA ALA A 95 -12.71 -0.41 -12.63
C ALA A 95 -11.74 0.28 -13.62
N THR A 96 -12.06 1.49 -14.09
CA THR A 96 -11.17 2.25 -14.97
C THR A 96 -9.90 2.64 -14.25
N LEU A 97 -10.01 3.14 -13.02
CA LEU A 97 -8.84 3.47 -12.20
C LEU A 97 -8.02 2.22 -11.88
N ALA A 98 -8.68 1.09 -11.56
CA ALA A 98 -7.99 -0.18 -11.31
C ALA A 98 -7.16 -0.62 -12.52
N LEU A 99 -7.75 -0.58 -13.72
CA LEU A 99 -7.05 -0.91 -14.97
C LEU A 99 -5.85 0.01 -15.23
N GLU A 100 -5.99 1.31 -14.99
CA GLU A 100 -4.88 2.25 -15.17
C GLU A 100 -3.74 2.02 -14.16
N ILE A 101 -4.06 1.66 -12.91
CA ILE A 101 -3.04 1.28 -11.91
C ILE A 101 -2.28 0.03 -12.38
N CYS A 102 -2.97 -0.98 -12.90
CA CYS A 102 -2.36 -2.16 -13.50
C CYS A 102 -1.46 -1.79 -14.71
N ASN A 103 -1.83 -0.80 -15.49
CA ASN A 103 -1.07 -0.27 -16.62
C ASN A 103 0.03 0.72 -16.22
N GLY A 104 0.32 0.85 -14.92
CA GLY A 104 1.46 1.64 -14.42
C GLY A 104 1.13 3.03 -13.92
N LEU A 105 -0.15 3.44 -13.86
CA LEU A 105 -0.51 4.71 -13.22
C LEU A 105 -0.11 4.70 -11.74
N ARG A 106 0.50 5.80 -11.30
CA ARG A 106 0.86 6.01 -9.89
C ARG A 106 0.42 7.41 -9.43
N PRO A 107 0.12 7.60 -8.14
CA PRO A 107 -0.21 8.92 -7.61
C PRO A 107 0.99 9.87 -7.70
N LYS A 108 0.69 11.17 -7.78
CA LYS A 108 1.69 12.22 -7.91
C LYS A 108 2.20 12.66 -6.53
N PHE A 109 3.45 13.13 -6.48
CA PHE A 109 4.03 13.72 -5.28
C PHE A 109 3.72 15.22 -5.17
N GLY A 110 3.79 15.72 -3.95
CA GLY A 110 3.73 17.15 -3.67
C GLY A 110 4.92 17.91 -4.23
N LYS A 111 4.70 19.20 -4.49
CA LYS A 111 5.78 20.09 -4.96
C LYS A 111 6.88 20.18 -3.88
N GLY A 112 8.13 20.04 -4.28
CA GLY A 112 9.28 20.12 -3.36
C GLY A 112 9.61 18.81 -2.64
N THR A 113 8.90 17.69 -2.91
CA THR A 113 9.24 16.38 -2.33
C THR A 113 10.67 15.99 -2.74
N PRO A 114 11.56 15.62 -1.78
CA PRO A 114 12.93 15.24 -2.07
C PRO A 114 13.03 14.03 -3.01
N GLU A 115 14.02 14.02 -3.90
CA GLU A 115 14.19 12.94 -4.87
C GLU A 115 14.45 11.57 -4.24
N ILE A 116 15.16 11.52 -3.11
CA ILE A 116 15.41 10.27 -2.39
C ILE A 116 14.11 9.67 -1.86
N TYR A 117 13.19 10.51 -1.37
CA TYR A 117 11.87 10.09 -0.89
C TYR A 117 11.03 9.52 -2.05
N LYS A 118 11.00 10.22 -3.20
CA LYS A 118 10.29 9.76 -4.40
C LYS A 118 10.84 8.42 -4.89
N LYS A 119 12.17 8.28 -4.96
CA LYS A 119 12.83 7.02 -5.37
C LYS A 119 12.41 5.85 -4.48
N LEU A 120 12.38 6.04 -3.17
CA LEU A 120 11.95 5.00 -2.23
C LEU A 120 10.48 4.64 -2.45
N ALA A 121 9.60 5.63 -2.53
CA ALA A 121 8.18 5.41 -2.77
C ALA A 121 7.92 4.71 -4.10
N TYR A 122 8.60 5.10 -5.19
CA TYR A 122 8.50 4.41 -6.48
C TYR A 122 9.03 2.98 -6.42
N LYS A 123 10.10 2.72 -5.64
CA LYS A 123 10.58 1.36 -5.41
C LYS A 123 9.53 0.52 -4.71
N CYS A 124 8.85 1.07 -3.69
CA CYS A 124 7.73 0.40 -3.03
C CYS A 124 6.56 0.14 -3.99
N MET A 125 6.27 1.07 -4.91
CA MET A 125 5.18 0.96 -5.89
C MET A 125 5.59 0.29 -7.21
N ASN A 126 6.69 -0.47 -7.25
CA ASN A 126 7.11 -1.18 -8.46
C ASN A 126 6.00 -2.13 -8.92
N ALA A 127 5.76 -2.21 -10.24
CA ALA A 127 4.79 -3.13 -10.81
C ALA A 127 5.17 -4.60 -10.54
N ASN A 128 6.47 -4.92 -10.60
CA ASN A 128 6.99 -6.22 -10.19
C ASN A 128 7.14 -6.26 -8.66
N SER A 129 6.32 -7.07 -8.00
CA SER A 129 6.30 -7.23 -6.54
C SER A 129 7.66 -7.67 -5.96
N ASN A 130 8.44 -8.47 -6.71
CA ASN A 130 9.77 -8.95 -6.30
C ASN A 130 10.85 -7.85 -6.30
N GLN A 131 10.59 -6.70 -6.91
CA GLN A 131 11.50 -5.55 -6.93
C GLN A 131 11.23 -4.55 -5.81
N ARG A 132 10.18 -4.77 -5.02
CA ARG A 132 9.85 -3.93 -3.87
C ARG A 132 10.74 -4.29 -2.68
N PRO A 133 11.11 -3.33 -1.84
CA PRO A 133 11.84 -3.63 -0.61
C PRO A 133 10.97 -4.42 0.36
N THR A 134 11.58 -5.12 1.28
CA THR A 134 10.91 -5.69 2.45
C THR A 134 10.64 -4.61 3.49
N ALA A 135 9.75 -4.89 4.45
CA ALA A 135 9.48 -3.97 5.56
C ALA A 135 10.70 -3.77 6.48
N SER A 136 11.69 -4.67 6.43
CA SER A 136 12.94 -4.55 7.20
C SER A 136 13.99 -3.68 6.51
N GLU A 137 13.84 -3.45 5.19
CA GLU A 137 14.74 -2.60 4.39
C GLU A 137 14.28 -1.15 4.32
N LEU A 138 13.07 -0.86 4.81
CA LEU A 138 12.48 0.49 4.89
C LEU A 138 12.85 1.20 6.18
#